data_74a5b54781846288e91cdbead2f2bd59
#
_entry.id   74a5b54781846288e91cdbead2f2bd59
#
_cell.length_a   1.000
_cell.length_b   1.000
_cell.length_c   1.000
_cell.angle_alpha   90.00
_cell.angle_beta   90.00
_cell.angle_gamma   90.00
#
_symmetry.space_group_name_H-M   'P 1'
#
loop_
_entity.id
_entity.type
_entity.pdbx_description
1 polymer ?
#
loop_
_entity_poly.entity_id
_entity_poly.type
_entity_poly.pdbx_seq_one_letter_code
_entity_poly.pdbx_strand_id
1 'polypeptide(L)'
;MLQEKMELYDAKQDPEFQKPYVDIDEWREGSVRYHYIHGGFEGTQLRFSLYFPEKEKYKGRFFQFMSPVQGSEDASQKLKGEEDKIAFAVTNGAYFVESNMGGPDASGPTIYRTSAAVAEYSREIAAKLFGNHRPFGYIYGGSGGGFKTMSCFENTNAWDGAVPYIIGSPMAIPNVFTVRAHALRVLRKKLHIIADAMEPGGSGDIYSGLNSEEREALEEVTKMGFPTRVWFTH
;
A
#
# COMPACT_ATOMS: atom_id res chain seq x y z
N MET A 1 -24.37 27.92 2.35
CA MET A 1 -23.66 27.01 3.25
C MET A 1 -22.18 27.18 2.99
N LEU A 2 -21.46 27.80 3.91
CA LEU A 2 -20.00 27.87 3.89
C LEU A 2 -19.51 26.44 4.12
N GLN A 3 -18.84 25.84 3.12
CA GLN A 3 -18.02 24.65 3.37
C GLN A 3 -16.93 25.08 4.35
N GLU A 4 -17.03 24.68 5.62
CA GLU A 4 -15.88 24.69 6.51
C GLU A 4 -14.77 23.93 5.80
N LYS A 5 -13.67 24.64 5.49
CA LYS A 5 -12.47 24.00 4.97
C LYS A 5 -12.00 23.04 6.08
N MET A 6 -12.14 21.77 5.84
CA MET A 6 -11.59 20.75 6.74
C MET A 6 -10.09 21.02 6.87
N GLU A 7 -9.63 21.33 8.07
CA GLU A 7 -8.22 21.56 8.35
C GLU A 7 -7.48 20.22 8.27
N LEU A 8 -6.50 20.16 7.37
CA LEU A 8 -5.71 18.95 7.20
C LEU A 8 -4.74 18.80 8.36
N TYR A 9 -4.52 17.56 8.77
CA TYR A 9 -3.61 17.24 9.85
C TYR A 9 -2.15 17.59 9.48
N ASP A 10 -1.47 18.27 10.39
CA ASP A 10 -0.04 18.61 10.28
C ASP A 10 0.77 17.93 11.38
N ALA A 11 1.55 16.93 11.00
CA ALA A 11 2.39 16.15 11.91
C ALA A 11 3.46 16.99 12.64
N LYS A 12 3.88 18.14 12.07
CA LYS A 12 4.86 19.04 12.69
C LYS A 12 4.32 19.78 13.89
N GLN A 13 3.01 19.87 14.01
CA GLN A 13 2.33 20.51 15.14
C GLN A 13 1.85 19.50 16.18
N ASP A 14 1.94 18.20 15.90
CA ASP A 14 1.49 17.17 16.83
C ASP A 14 2.52 16.95 17.95
N PRO A 15 2.18 17.24 19.22
CA PRO A 15 3.11 17.10 20.33
C PRO A 15 3.58 15.66 20.56
N GLU A 16 2.83 14.66 20.10
CA GLU A 16 3.19 13.25 20.22
C GLU A 16 4.42 12.88 19.41
N PHE A 17 4.70 13.60 18.29
CA PHE A 17 5.79 13.29 17.37
C PHE A 17 6.94 14.31 17.36
N GLN A 18 7.11 15.08 18.43
CA GLN A 18 8.17 16.09 18.50
C GLN A 18 9.55 15.54 18.93
N LYS A 19 9.63 14.28 19.34
CA LYS A 19 10.87 13.67 19.84
C LYS A 19 11.23 12.42 19.04
N PRO A 20 11.63 12.57 17.77
CA PRO A 20 12.18 11.46 17.00
C PRO A 20 13.56 11.07 17.52
N TYR A 21 13.88 9.79 17.43
CA TYR A 21 15.21 9.27 17.71
C TYR A 21 15.65 8.27 16.64
N VAL A 22 16.95 8.12 16.51
CA VAL A 22 17.60 7.13 15.65
C VAL A 22 18.39 6.18 16.55
N ASP A 23 18.22 4.89 16.38
CA ASP A 23 18.93 3.83 17.10
C ASP A 23 19.85 2.99 16.19
N ILE A 24 19.63 3.02 14.85
CA ILE A 24 20.53 2.41 13.86
C ILE A 24 20.80 3.44 12.75
N ASP A 25 22.08 3.60 12.41
CA ASP A 25 22.56 4.46 11.33
C ASP A 25 23.79 3.80 10.70
N GLU A 26 23.61 3.07 9.60
CA GLU A 26 24.67 2.27 8.99
C GLU A 26 24.44 2.02 7.49
N TRP A 27 25.51 1.74 6.77
CA TRP A 27 25.42 1.25 5.39
C TRP A 27 25.18 -0.26 5.35
N ARG A 28 24.29 -0.70 4.50
CA ARG A 28 23.94 -2.11 4.28
C ARG A 28 24.09 -2.50 2.82
N GLU A 29 24.48 -3.76 2.61
CA GLU A 29 24.53 -4.41 1.31
C GLU A 29 23.32 -5.36 1.20
N GLY A 30 22.51 -5.18 0.16
CA GLY A 30 21.36 -6.04 -0.18
C GLY A 30 21.36 -6.31 -1.67
N SER A 31 20.17 -6.32 -2.30
CA SER A 31 20.07 -6.31 -3.78
C SER A 31 20.68 -5.04 -4.37
N VAL A 32 20.72 -3.99 -3.60
CA VAL A 32 21.41 -2.71 -3.84
C VAL A 32 22.04 -2.25 -2.53
N ARG A 33 23.09 -1.41 -2.62
CA ARG A 33 23.66 -0.75 -1.47
C ARG A 33 22.81 0.43 -1.04
N TYR A 34 22.54 0.58 0.26
CA TYR A 34 21.76 1.67 0.82
C TYR A 34 22.24 2.08 2.22
N HIS A 35 22.00 3.32 2.58
CA HIS A 35 22.21 3.83 3.93
C HIS A 35 20.91 3.59 4.71
N TYR A 36 20.98 2.74 5.72
CA TYR A 36 19.85 2.34 6.58
C TYR A 36 19.79 3.20 7.82
N ILE A 37 18.65 3.80 8.07
CA ILE A 37 18.37 4.55 9.30
C ILE A 37 17.09 4.00 9.91
N HIS A 38 17.18 3.54 11.15
CA HIS A 38 16.05 3.05 11.91
C HIS A 38 15.85 3.88 13.17
N GLY A 39 14.62 3.95 13.66
CA GLY A 39 14.31 4.70 14.87
C GLY A 39 12.82 4.71 15.20
N GLY A 40 12.43 5.68 15.98
CA GLY A 40 11.05 5.86 16.42
C GLY A 40 10.79 7.24 16.99
N PHE A 41 9.72 7.36 17.75
CA PHE A 41 9.36 8.58 18.46
C PHE A 41 9.17 8.26 19.95
N GLU A 42 9.83 9.02 20.83
CA GLU A 42 9.78 8.81 22.28
C GLU A 42 8.34 8.85 22.80
N GLY A 43 8.02 7.95 23.73
CA GLY A 43 6.69 7.84 24.31
C GLY A 43 5.62 7.18 23.45
N THR A 44 5.99 6.71 22.23
CA THR A 44 5.08 6.04 21.29
C THR A 44 5.53 4.62 20.95
N GLN A 45 4.63 3.85 20.32
CA GLN A 45 4.99 2.56 19.70
C GLN A 45 5.46 2.72 18.26
N LEU A 46 5.47 3.94 17.70
CA LEU A 46 5.84 4.19 16.32
C LEU A 46 7.32 3.90 16.08
N ARG A 47 7.59 3.05 15.10
CA ARG A 47 8.93 2.71 14.59
C ARG A 47 8.96 2.90 13.08
N PHE A 48 10.13 3.27 12.58
CA PHE A 48 10.33 3.49 11.14
C PHE A 48 11.67 2.94 10.66
N SER A 49 11.72 2.67 9.37
CA SER A 49 12.92 2.34 8.61
C SER A 49 13.00 3.21 7.37
N LEU A 50 14.16 3.81 7.17
CA LEU A 50 14.50 4.66 6.03
C LEU A 50 15.68 4.06 5.29
N TYR A 51 15.62 4.02 3.95
CA TYR A 51 16.62 3.38 3.11
C TYR A 51 17.06 4.37 2.03
N PHE A 52 18.21 5.03 2.24
CA PHE A 52 18.67 6.09 1.37
C PHE A 52 19.64 5.58 0.29
N PRO A 53 19.54 6.06 -0.95
CA PRO A 53 20.52 5.79 -1.98
C PRO A 53 21.85 6.51 -1.68
N GLU A 54 22.90 6.17 -2.41
CA GLU A 54 24.12 6.98 -2.50
C GLU A 54 23.77 8.39 -3.05
N LYS A 55 24.53 9.39 -2.61
CA LYS A 55 24.24 10.80 -2.91
C LYS A 55 24.14 11.09 -4.40
N GLU A 56 24.99 10.45 -5.20
CA GLU A 56 25.06 10.63 -6.65
C GLU A 56 23.84 10.06 -7.40
N LYS A 57 23.15 9.12 -6.77
CA LYS A 57 21.95 8.46 -7.31
C LYS A 57 20.67 9.15 -6.90
N TYR A 58 20.70 9.97 -5.86
CA TYR A 58 19.50 10.59 -5.30
C TYR A 58 18.90 11.66 -6.21
N LYS A 59 17.59 11.61 -6.41
CA LYS A 59 16.82 12.50 -7.32
C LYS A 59 15.74 13.33 -6.62
N GLY A 60 15.90 13.63 -5.34
CA GLY A 60 15.01 14.54 -4.60
C GLY A 60 13.61 14.01 -4.31
N ARG A 61 13.44 12.70 -4.12
CA ARG A 61 12.12 12.08 -3.88
C ARG A 61 12.21 10.88 -2.96
N PHE A 62 11.05 10.50 -2.39
CA PHE A 62 10.90 9.26 -1.62
C PHE A 62 9.60 8.53 -1.94
N PHE A 63 9.61 7.24 -1.66
CA PHE A 63 8.48 6.35 -1.76
C PHE A 63 8.17 5.76 -0.39
N GLN A 64 6.94 5.99 0.10
CA GLN A 64 6.47 5.41 1.36
C GLN A 64 5.45 4.32 1.09
N PHE A 65 5.74 3.12 1.57
CA PHE A 65 4.87 1.98 1.41
C PHE A 65 3.90 1.82 2.58
N MET A 66 2.64 1.62 2.25
CA MET A 66 1.58 1.30 3.20
C MET A 66 1.28 -0.19 3.12
N SER A 67 1.74 -0.93 4.13
CA SER A 67 1.43 -2.36 4.25
C SER A 67 -0.06 -2.59 4.51
N PRO A 68 -0.69 -3.62 3.93
CA PRO A 68 -2.05 -4.01 4.29
C PRO A 68 -2.17 -4.43 5.76
N VAL A 69 -1.09 -4.97 6.33
CA VAL A 69 -0.99 -5.34 7.75
C VAL A 69 0.04 -4.44 8.42
N GLN A 70 -0.31 -3.82 9.54
CA GLN A 70 0.62 -3.07 10.37
C GLN A 70 1.38 -3.98 11.34
N GLY A 71 2.41 -3.45 11.97
CA GLY A 71 3.16 -4.10 13.04
C GLY A 71 4.64 -4.36 12.76
N SER A 72 5.12 -4.21 11.51
CA SER A 72 6.55 -4.27 11.19
C SER A 72 6.97 -3.05 10.39
N GLU A 73 8.07 -2.44 10.80
CA GLU A 73 8.73 -1.32 10.13
C GLU A 73 9.88 -1.76 9.21
N ASP A 74 10.15 -3.05 9.11
CA ASP A 74 11.28 -3.61 8.37
C ASP A 74 10.91 -4.79 7.46
N ALA A 75 9.62 -4.99 7.21
CA ALA A 75 9.12 -6.13 6.44
C ALA A 75 9.69 -6.21 5.03
N SER A 76 10.00 -5.07 4.42
CA SER A 76 10.54 -5.00 3.06
C SER A 76 11.96 -5.52 2.93
N GLN A 77 12.72 -5.65 4.03
CA GLN A 77 14.08 -6.23 4.01
C GLN A 77 14.10 -7.73 3.62
N LYS A 78 12.97 -8.41 3.79
CA LYS A 78 12.83 -9.84 3.46
C LYS A 78 12.45 -10.08 2.00
N LEU A 79 12.03 -9.04 1.28
CA LEU A 79 11.56 -9.13 -0.10
C LEU A 79 12.73 -9.15 -1.08
N LYS A 80 12.57 -9.86 -2.21
CA LYS A 80 13.60 -10.05 -3.23
C LYS A 80 12.99 -9.98 -4.63
N GLY A 81 13.83 -9.78 -5.64
CA GLY A 81 13.42 -9.76 -7.03
C GLY A 81 12.42 -8.63 -7.32
N GLU A 82 11.33 -8.94 -8.00
CA GLU A 82 10.31 -7.96 -8.39
C GLU A 82 9.55 -7.36 -7.19
N GLU A 83 9.56 -8.03 -6.04
CA GLU A 83 8.92 -7.54 -4.82
C GLU A 83 9.83 -6.65 -3.96
N ASP A 84 11.12 -6.53 -4.31
CA ASP A 84 12.11 -5.75 -3.55
C ASP A 84 11.84 -4.24 -3.70
N LYS A 85 11.03 -3.70 -2.80
CA LYS A 85 10.63 -2.30 -2.77
C LYS A 85 11.79 -1.36 -2.47
N ILE A 86 12.76 -1.83 -1.67
CA ILE A 86 13.96 -1.06 -1.33
C ILE A 86 14.83 -0.89 -2.58
N ALA A 87 15.12 -1.99 -3.28
CA ALA A 87 15.88 -1.95 -4.53
C ALA A 87 15.17 -1.11 -5.60
N PHE A 88 13.85 -1.25 -5.73
CA PHE A 88 13.06 -0.44 -6.65
C PHE A 88 13.22 1.06 -6.37
N ALA A 89 13.04 1.49 -5.12
CA ALA A 89 13.14 2.90 -4.77
C ALA A 89 14.56 3.44 -5.00
N VAL A 90 15.57 2.78 -4.45
CA VAL A 90 16.98 3.19 -4.51
C VAL A 90 17.49 3.24 -5.95
N THR A 91 17.18 2.25 -6.78
CA THR A 91 17.57 2.21 -8.20
C THR A 91 16.93 3.34 -9.00
N ASN A 92 15.71 3.75 -8.62
CA ASN A 92 15.02 4.86 -9.26
C ASN A 92 15.41 6.24 -8.69
N GLY A 93 16.37 6.31 -7.76
CA GLY A 93 16.86 7.56 -7.18
C GLY A 93 15.94 8.14 -6.10
N ALA A 94 15.11 7.33 -5.50
CA ALA A 94 14.31 7.68 -4.34
C ALA A 94 14.88 7.02 -3.08
N TYR A 95 14.65 7.61 -1.91
CA TYR A 95 14.76 6.83 -0.69
C TYR A 95 13.43 6.13 -0.39
N PHE A 96 13.52 4.99 0.26
CA PHE A 96 12.35 4.21 0.65
C PHE A 96 12.02 4.43 2.11
N VAL A 97 10.73 4.44 2.43
CA VAL A 97 10.19 4.67 3.77
C VAL A 97 9.16 3.59 4.09
N GLU A 98 9.32 2.94 5.22
CA GLU A 98 8.30 2.10 5.82
C GLU A 98 8.21 2.32 7.33
N SER A 99 7.09 1.95 7.94
CA SER A 99 6.86 2.06 9.37
C SER A 99 5.88 1.00 9.86
N ASN A 100 5.85 0.77 11.17
CA ASN A 100 4.84 -0.08 11.79
C ASN A 100 3.46 0.61 11.93
N MET A 101 3.34 1.87 11.44
CA MET A 101 2.11 2.67 11.47
C MET A 101 1.51 2.87 12.87
N GLY A 102 2.35 2.86 13.92
CA GLY A 102 1.92 3.02 15.31
C GLY A 102 1.70 1.70 16.06
N GLY A 103 2.03 0.57 15.46
CA GLY A 103 1.93 -0.74 16.09
C GLY A 103 0.69 -1.55 15.68
N PRO A 104 0.57 -2.79 16.18
CA PRO A 104 -0.47 -3.74 15.75
C PRO A 104 -1.89 -3.28 16.07
N ASP A 105 -2.08 -2.50 17.12
CA ASP A 105 -3.39 -2.00 17.57
C ASP A 105 -3.77 -0.65 16.93
N ALA A 106 -2.91 -0.10 16.08
CA ALA A 106 -3.17 1.17 15.42
C ALA A 106 -4.35 1.09 14.45
N SER A 107 -5.24 2.05 14.52
CA SER A 107 -6.44 2.12 13.67
C SER A 107 -6.82 3.56 13.35
N GLY A 108 -7.63 3.75 12.30
CA GLY A 108 -8.21 5.03 11.95
C GLY A 108 -7.20 6.19 11.91
N PRO A 109 -7.44 7.26 12.68
CA PRO A 109 -6.59 8.45 12.68
C PRO A 109 -5.13 8.18 13.05
N THR A 110 -4.83 7.18 13.88
CA THR A 110 -3.44 6.85 14.26
C THR A 110 -2.60 6.53 13.03
N ILE A 111 -3.15 5.82 12.04
CA ILE A 111 -2.40 5.39 10.84
C ILE A 111 -1.92 6.58 10.02
N TYR A 112 -2.79 7.56 9.70
CA TYR A 112 -2.35 8.70 8.90
C TYR A 112 -1.47 9.66 9.71
N ARG A 113 -1.72 9.85 11.01
CA ARG A 113 -0.90 10.70 11.88
C ARG A 113 0.53 10.18 11.97
N THR A 114 0.71 8.90 12.32
CA THR A 114 2.02 8.25 12.43
C THR A 114 2.76 8.19 11.10
N SER A 115 2.06 7.88 10.01
CA SER A 115 2.66 7.82 8.68
C SER A 115 3.14 9.19 8.21
N ALA A 116 2.38 10.26 8.49
CA ALA A 116 2.77 11.64 8.18
C ALA A 116 3.97 12.09 9.02
N ALA A 117 4.01 11.74 10.30
CA ALA A 117 5.13 12.05 11.18
C ALA A 117 6.45 11.44 10.65
N VAL A 118 6.40 10.18 10.21
CA VAL A 118 7.56 9.52 9.60
C VAL A 118 7.95 10.19 8.28
N ALA A 119 6.99 10.54 7.42
CA ALA A 119 7.25 11.24 6.16
C ALA A 119 7.96 12.57 6.38
N GLU A 120 7.48 13.39 7.32
CA GLU A 120 8.08 14.69 7.64
C GLU A 120 9.49 14.53 8.26
N TYR A 121 9.64 13.63 9.22
CA TYR A 121 10.96 13.36 9.79
C TYR A 121 11.96 12.80 8.77
N SER A 122 11.51 11.95 7.86
CA SER A 122 12.37 11.43 6.78
C SER A 122 12.93 12.55 5.89
N ARG A 123 12.16 13.63 5.66
CA ARG A 123 12.65 14.83 4.94
C ARG A 123 13.73 15.58 5.70
N GLU A 124 13.63 15.66 7.02
CA GLU A 124 14.68 16.27 7.84
C GLU A 124 16.00 15.50 7.75
N ILE A 125 15.92 14.15 7.79
CA ILE A 125 17.08 13.29 7.58
C ILE A 125 17.64 13.47 6.16
N ALA A 126 16.78 13.47 5.14
CA ALA A 126 17.20 13.70 3.75
C ALA A 126 17.92 15.06 3.57
N ALA A 127 17.44 16.10 4.22
CA ALA A 127 18.07 17.41 4.20
C ALA A 127 19.48 17.41 4.87
N LYS A 128 19.64 16.63 5.93
CA LYS A 128 20.98 16.43 6.57
C LYS A 128 21.94 15.67 5.67
N LEU A 129 21.48 14.64 4.97
CA LEU A 129 22.31 13.78 4.12
C LEU A 129 22.66 14.42 2.77
N PHE A 130 21.71 15.12 2.15
CA PHE A 130 21.82 15.57 0.76
C PHE A 130 21.89 17.09 0.58
N GLY A 131 21.77 17.84 1.67
CA GLY A 131 21.67 19.30 1.67
C GLY A 131 20.24 19.80 1.76
N ASN A 132 20.05 21.07 2.06
CA ASN A 132 18.74 21.65 2.31
C ASN A 132 17.86 21.66 1.04
N HIS A 133 16.83 20.85 1.02
CA HIS A 133 15.82 20.73 -0.03
C HIS A 133 14.54 20.09 0.54
N ARG A 134 13.45 20.14 -0.21
CA ARG A 134 12.22 19.40 0.12
C ARG A 134 12.03 18.25 -0.87
N PRO A 135 12.25 16.98 -0.44
CA PRO A 135 11.95 15.81 -1.26
C PRO A 135 10.48 15.71 -1.64
N PHE A 136 10.18 15.36 -2.88
CA PHE A 136 8.84 14.97 -3.29
C PHE A 136 8.48 13.60 -2.72
N GLY A 137 7.37 13.53 -2.00
CA GLY A 137 6.89 12.31 -1.35
C GLY A 137 5.78 11.63 -2.13
N TYR A 138 5.91 10.33 -2.33
CA TYR A 138 4.87 9.50 -2.94
C TYR A 138 4.52 8.36 -2.00
N ILE A 139 3.21 8.25 -1.68
CA ILE A 139 2.69 7.19 -0.81
C ILE A 139 1.95 6.16 -1.68
N TYR A 140 2.13 4.87 -1.39
CA TYR A 140 1.49 3.83 -2.18
C TYR A 140 1.19 2.58 -1.37
N GLY A 141 0.18 1.81 -1.80
CA GLY A 141 -0.17 0.54 -1.18
C GLY A 141 -1.33 -0.15 -1.86
N GLY A 142 -1.39 -1.45 -1.71
CA GLY A 142 -2.43 -2.30 -2.27
C GLY A 142 -3.37 -2.87 -1.22
N SER A 143 -4.60 -3.21 -1.60
CA SER A 143 -5.63 -3.81 -0.74
C SER A 143 -5.89 -2.97 0.51
N GLY A 144 -5.71 -3.50 1.71
CA GLY A 144 -5.76 -2.74 2.95
C GLY A 144 -4.74 -1.59 3.00
N GLY A 145 -3.57 -1.75 2.37
CA GLY A 145 -2.59 -0.69 2.18
C GLY A 145 -3.09 0.42 1.25
N GLY A 146 -3.85 0.06 0.21
CA GLY A 146 -4.51 1.04 -0.68
C GLY A 146 -5.53 1.89 0.07
N PHE A 147 -6.35 1.28 0.93
CA PHE A 147 -7.27 2.00 1.80
C PHE A 147 -6.54 2.96 2.75
N LYS A 148 -5.45 2.51 3.37
CA LYS A 148 -4.60 3.35 4.24
C LYS A 148 -3.94 4.49 3.45
N THR A 149 -3.49 4.23 2.22
CA THR A 149 -2.92 5.24 1.33
C THR A 149 -3.93 6.35 1.04
N MET A 150 -5.19 5.99 0.73
CA MET A 150 -6.28 6.95 0.56
C MET A 150 -6.49 7.78 1.83
N SER A 151 -6.65 7.12 2.97
CA SER A 151 -6.84 7.80 4.27
C SER A 151 -5.69 8.77 4.59
N CYS A 152 -4.45 8.39 4.32
CA CYS A 152 -3.30 9.27 4.50
C CYS A 152 -3.38 10.51 3.59
N PHE A 153 -3.67 10.31 2.31
CA PHE A 153 -3.66 11.38 1.31
C PHE A 153 -4.84 12.34 1.45
N GLU A 154 -5.97 11.86 1.95
CA GLU A 154 -7.17 12.67 2.21
C GLU A 154 -7.05 13.55 3.46
N ASN A 155 -6.28 13.14 4.45
CA ASN A 155 -6.23 13.80 5.75
C ASN A 155 -4.99 14.67 5.98
N THR A 156 -3.96 14.58 5.14
CA THR A 156 -2.71 15.34 5.35
C THR A 156 -2.07 15.81 4.03
N ASN A 157 -1.20 16.82 4.12
CA ASN A 157 -0.37 17.31 3.02
C ASN A 157 1.07 16.73 3.05
N ALA A 158 1.29 15.61 3.74
CA ALA A 158 2.61 15.04 3.89
C ALA A 158 3.19 14.46 2.59
N TRP A 159 2.38 14.23 1.58
CA TRP A 159 2.81 13.67 0.29
C TRP A 159 2.35 14.52 -0.89
N ASP A 160 3.12 14.44 -1.98
CA ASP A 160 2.88 15.16 -3.23
C ASP A 160 2.09 14.30 -4.23
N GLY A 161 2.03 12.99 -4.02
CA GLY A 161 1.26 12.06 -4.84
C GLY A 161 0.95 10.75 -4.12
N ALA A 162 -0.10 10.07 -4.58
CA ALA A 162 -0.55 8.79 -4.03
C ALA A 162 -0.86 7.78 -5.12
N VAL A 163 -0.51 6.51 -4.88
CA VAL A 163 -0.82 5.38 -5.75
C VAL A 163 -1.52 4.28 -4.94
N PRO A 164 -2.81 4.46 -4.59
CA PRO A 164 -3.61 3.39 -4.02
C PRO A 164 -4.05 2.43 -5.14
N TYR A 165 -3.88 1.13 -4.91
CA TYR A 165 -4.30 0.12 -5.89
C TYR A 165 -5.00 -1.05 -5.21
N ILE A 166 -5.91 -1.72 -5.93
CA ILE A 166 -6.72 -2.84 -5.46
C ILE A 166 -7.36 -2.53 -4.10
N ILE A 167 -7.99 -1.37 -3.97
CA ILE A 167 -8.44 -0.82 -2.69
C ILE A 167 -9.50 -1.73 -2.08
N GLY A 168 -9.22 -2.30 -0.89
CA GLY A 168 -10.20 -2.99 -0.08
C GLY A 168 -11.12 -1.99 0.61
N SER A 169 -12.36 -1.88 0.14
CA SER A 169 -13.37 -1.03 0.75
C SER A 169 -14.38 -1.83 1.56
N PRO A 170 -15.09 -1.20 2.53
CA PRO A 170 -16.20 -1.83 3.24
C PRO A 170 -17.30 -2.37 2.32
N MET A 171 -17.43 -1.83 1.11
CA MET A 171 -18.38 -2.31 0.09
C MET A 171 -17.85 -3.52 -0.68
N ALA A 172 -16.55 -3.54 -0.98
CA ALA A 172 -15.93 -4.62 -1.75
C ALA A 172 -15.85 -5.93 -0.94
N ILE A 173 -15.56 -5.86 0.36
CA ILE A 173 -15.41 -7.05 1.21
C ILE A 173 -16.70 -7.88 1.29
N PRO A 174 -17.89 -7.34 1.63
CA PRO A 174 -19.12 -8.09 1.60
C PRO A 174 -19.40 -8.72 0.23
N ASN A 175 -19.19 -7.99 -0.85
CA ASN A 175 -19.41 -8.49 -2.21
C ASN A 175 -18.53 -9.68 -2.54
N VAL A 176 -17.24 -9.66 -2.12
CA VAL A 176 -16.33 -10.79 -2.31
C VAL A 176 -16.82 -12.03 -1.56
N PHE A 177 -17.25 -11.87 -0.30
CA PHE A 177 -17.67 -13.00 0.54
C PHE A 177 -19.10 -13.50 0.26
N THR A 178 -19.96 -12.67 -0.30
CA THR A 178 -21.34 -13.06 -0.64
C THR A 178 -21.46 -13.45 -2.10
N VAL A 179 -21.37 -12.50 -3.02
CA VAL A 179 -21.64 -12.72 -4.46
C VAL A 179 -20.64 -13.68 -5.08
N ARG A 180 -19.34 -13.45 -4.86
CA ARG A 180 -18.27 -14.32 -5.39
C ARG A 180 -18.35 -15.71 -4.79
N ALA A 181 -18.50 -15.84 -3.47
CA ALA A 181 -18.58 -17.14 -2.81
C ALA A 181 -19.83 -17.92 -3.24
N HIS A 182 -20.97 -17.24 -3.43
CA HIS A 182 -22.20 -17.83 -3.98
C HIS A 182 -21.95 -18.36 -5.39
N ALA A 183 -21.42 -17.54 -6.27
CA ALA A 183 -21.12 -17.93 -7.65
C ALA A 183 -20.13 -19.11 -7.72
N LEU A 184 -19.05 -19.10 -6.92
CA LEU A 184 -18.11 -20.22 -6.85
C LEU A 184 -18.78 -21.52 -6.38
N ARG A 185 -19.72 -21.45 -5.44
CA ARG A 185 -20.49 -22.60 -4.97
C ARG A 185 -21.42 -23.16 -6.05
N VAL A 186 -22.17 -22.30 -6.72
CA VAL A 186 -23.12 -22.66 -7.77
C VAL A 186 -22.40 -23.19 -9.01
N LEU A 187 -21.36 -22.48 -9.46
CA LEU A 187 -20.65 -22.74 -10.71
C LEU A 187 -19.50 -23.75 -10.58
N ARG A 188 -19.19 -24.28 -9.38
CA ARG A 188 -17.98 -25.11 -9.12
C ARG A 188 -17.76 -26.25 -10.12
N LYS A 189 -18.83 -26.85 -10.66
CA LYS A 189 -18.76 -27.93 -11.66
C LYS A 189 -18.67 -27.42 -13.10
N LYS A 190 -18.83 -26.13 -13.32
CA LYS A 190 -18.90 -25.48 -14.64
C LYS A 190 -17.74 -24.55 -14.91
N LEU A 191 -16.89 -24.28 -13.89
CA LEU A 191 -15.79 -23.32 -14.02
C LEU A 191 -14.88 -23.64 -15.21
N HIS A 192 -14.52 -24.92 -15.42
CA HIS A 192 -13.69 -25.34 -16.54
C HIS A 192 -14.34 -25.08 -17.91
N ILE A 193 -15.66 -25.29 -18.04
CA ILE A 193 -16.40 -25.01 -19.30
C ILE A 193 -16.42 -23.51 -19.59
N ILE A 194 -16.64 -22.70 -18.54
CA ILE A 194 -16.62 -21.23 -18.63
C ILE A 194 -15.20 -20.77 -19.05
N ALA A 195 -14.15 -21.40 -18.49
CA ALA A 195 -12.78 -21.10 -18.85
C ALA A 195 -12.47 -21.41 -20.31
N ASP A 196 -12.74 -22.63 -20.72
CA ASP A 196 -12.47 -23.10 -22.06
C ASP A 196 -13.16 -22.23 -23.10
N ALA A 197 -14.38 -21.74 -22.78
CA ALA A 197 -15.11 -20.82 -23.65
C ALA A 197 -14.42 -19.46 -23.83
N MET A 198 -13.61 -19.04 -22.84
CA MET A 198 -12.91 -17.74 -22.82
C MET A 198 -11.48 -17.82 -23.37
N GLU A 199 -10.90 -19.02 -23.50
CA GLU A 199 -9.54 -19.18 -24.00
C GLU A 199 -9.46 -18.94 -25.53
N PRO A 200 -8.28 -18.59 -26.08
CA PRO A 200 -8.11 -18.45 -27.51
C PRO A 200 -8.49 -19.73 -28.26
N GLY A 201 -9.48 -19.64 -29.14
CA GLY A 201 -10.05 -20.79 -29.86
C GLY A 201 -11.24 -21.45 -29.16
N GLY A 202 -11.64 -20.98 -28.00
CA GLY A 202 -12.88 -21.41 -27.31
C GLY A 202 -14.15 -20.92 -27.99
N SER A 203 -15.31 -21.36 -27.50
CA SER A 203 -16.62 -21.03 -28.11
C SER A 203 -17.00 -19.55 -28.03
N GLY A 204 -16.45 -18.79 -27.10
CA GLY A 204 -16.86 -17.42 -26.77
C GLY A 204 -18.20 -17.33 -26.00
N ASP A 205 -18.95 -18.41 -25.88
CA ASP A 205 -20.21 -18.45 -25.14
C ASP A 205 -20.02 -19.02 -23.72
N ILE A 206 -19.76 -18.14 -22.77
CA ILE A 206 -19.58 -18.49 -21.35
C ILE A 206 -20.84 -19.02 -20.68
N TYR A 207 -22.01 -18.89 -21.29
CA TYR A 207 -23.30 -19.35 -20.77
C TYR A 207 -23.72 -20.71 -21.31
N SER A 208 -22.98 -21.25 -22.25
CA SER A 208 -23.32 -22.56 -22.83
C SER A 208 -23.33 -23.67 -21.78
N GLY A 209 -24.40 -24.49 -21.77
CA GLY A 209 -24.55 -25.62 -20.84
C GLY A 209 -24.82 -25.23 -19.38
N LEU A 210 -25.13 -23.96 -19.10
CA LEU A 210 -25.59 -23.51 -17.80
C LEU A 210 -27.12 -23.58 -17.66
N ASN A 211 -27.59 -24.00 -16.49
CA ASN A 211 -29.01 -23.87 -16.12
C ASN A 211 -29.32 -22.42 -15.68
N SER A 212 -30.59 -22.14 -15.32
CA SER A 212 -31.02 -20.78 -14.95
C SER A 212 -30.28 -20.23 -13.73
N GLU A 213 -30.11 -21.01 -12.65
CA GLU A 213 -29.41 -20.61 -11.43
C GLU A 213 -27.94 -20.34 -11.70
N GLU A 214 -27.30 -21.22 -12.47
CA GLU A 214 -25.89 -21.07 -12.87
C GLU A 214 -25.67 -19.80 -13.74
N ARG A 215 -26.62 -19.55 -14.66
CA ARG A 215 -26.58 -18.35 -15.51
C ARG A 215 -26.73 -17.06 -14.70
N GLU A 216 -27.74 -17.01 -13.81
CA GLU A 216 -27.97 -15.85 -12.95
C GLU A 216 -26.74 -15.54 -12.04
N ALA A 217 -26.17 -16.60 -11.44
CA ALA A 217 -24.96 -16.44 -10.61
C ALA A 217 -23.75 -15.92 -11.40
N LEU A 218 -23.57 -16.38 -12.65
CA LEU A 218 -22.49 -15.91 -13.54
C LEU A 218 -22.72 -14.45 -13.97
N GLU A 219 -23.96 -14.09 -14.31
CA GLU A 219 -24.32 -12.72 -14.66
C GLU A 219 -24.12 -11.76 -13.50
N GLU A 220 -24.58 -12.11 -12.29
CA GLU A 220 -24.46 -11.28 -11.11
C GLU A 220 -23.00 -10.99 -10.79
N VAL A 221 -22.17 -12.02 -10.71
CA VAL A 221 -20.75 -11.89 -10.35
C VAL A 221 -19.98 -11.12 -11.42
N THR A 222 -20.34 -11.26 -12.70
CA THR A 222 -19.73 -10.51 -13.80
C THR A 222 -20.12 -9.03 -13.75
N LYS A 223 -21.41 -8.72 -13.50
CA LYS A 223 -21.91 -7.34 -13.32
C LYS A 223 -21.24 -6.65 -12.12
N MET A 224 -20.87 -7.41 -11.08
CA MET A 224 -20.13 -6.90 -9.93
C MET A 224 -18.64 -6.69 -10.22
N GLY A 225 -18.17 -6.93 -11.42
CA GLY A 225 -16.79 -6.68 -11.86
C GLY A 225 -15.80 -7.77 -11.46
N PHE A 226 -16.23 -8.96 -11.08
CA PHE A 226 -15.33 -10.08 -10.84
C PHE A 226 -14.96 -10.75 -12.16
N PRO A 227 -13.64 -10.74 -12.54
CA PRO A 227 -13.21 -11.33 -13.80
C PRO A 227 -13.38 -12.84 -13.76
N THR A 228 -14.14 -13.40 -14.69
CA THR A 228 -14.36 -14.85 -14.79
C THR A 228 -13.06 -15.63 -15.00
N ARG A 229 -12.09 -15.05 -15.68
CA ARG A 229 -10.79 -15.66 -15.96
C ARG A 229 -9.93 -15.91 -14.71
N VAL A 230 -10.15 -15.21 -13.62
CA VAL A 230 -9.40 -15.37 -12.36
C VAL A 230 -9.91 -16.55 -11.51
N TRP A 231 -11.00 -17.19 -11.87
CA TRP A 231 -11.64 -18.21 -11.07
C TRP A 231 -11.00 -19.60 -11.19
N PHE A 232 -10.12 -19.81 -12.17
CA PHE A 232 -9.52 -21.11 -12.47
C PHE A 232 -8.26 -21.41 -11.68
N THR A 233 -7.69 -20.43 -11.06
CA THR A 233 -6.45 -20.54 -10.27
C THR A 233 -6.71 -20.76 -8.77
N HIS A 234 -7.96 -21.01 -8.40
CA HIS A 234 -8.34 -21.20 -6.99
C HIS A 234 -8.96 -22.56 -6.71
#